data_265791ce9a11668d67f9247071c20ebf
#
_entry.id   265791ce9a11668d67f9247071c20ebf
#
_cell.length_a   1.000
_cell.length_b   1.000
_cell.length_c   1.000
_cell.angle_alpha   90.00
_cell.angle_beta   90.00
_cell.angle_gamma   90.00
#
_symmetry.space_group_name_H-M   'P 1'
#
loop_
_entity.id
_entity.type
_entity.pdbx_description
1 polymer ?
#
loop_
_entity_poly.entity_id
_entity_poly.type
_entity_poly.pdbx_seq_one_letter_code
_entity_poly.pdbx_strand_id
1 'polypeptide(L)'
;KDAADNNGKGKPKGLMPIVISLVIALILVFVGIYYFRHIESINETEEYENAMQSNDQAVLQNYLDRFENAPQAHRDSVLAHLEIFKAAEQEWNNVMVSKSKTDFINFIARYPESFHITEAKIIVDSLDWAAAQNANTPEAYQQYLRDHADGNYVDEAKEKFDTLDAERVSADDNERLHMLFVSYFNALGQGNESALLAT
;
A
#
# COMPACT_ATOMS: atom_id res chain seq x y z
N LYS A 1 -12.93 -107.61 8.99
CA LYS A 1 -11.55 -107.41 9.36
C LYS A 1 -10.94 -106.27 8.53
N ASP A 2 -10.54 -105.35 9.22
CA ASP A 2 -9.63 -104.29 9.06
C ASP A 2 -10.25 -102.92 8.84
N ALA A 3 -10.34 -102.24 9.93
CA ALA A 3 -10.56 -100.82 10.04
C ALA A 3 -9.35 -100.05 9.45
N ALA A 4 -9.62 -99.24 8.47
CA ALA A 4 -8.65 -98.23 8.04
C ALA A 4 -9.01 -96.87 8.70
N ASP A 5 -8.26 -96.59 9.68
CA ASP A 5 -8.23 -95.26 10.37
C ASP A 5 -7.77 -94.19 9.40
N ASN A 6 -8.65 -93.35 8.95
CA ASN A 6 -8.30 -92.19 8.10
C ASN A 6 -8.21 -90.92 8.97
N ASN A 7 -7.06 -90.82 9.65
CA ASN A 7 -6.72 -89.71 10.42
C ASN A 7 -6.26 -88.54 9.50
N GLY A 8 -7.24 -87.83 8.94
CA GLY A 8 -7.05 -86.63 8.15
C GLY A 8 -6.50 -85.47 9.04
N LYS A 9 -5.17 -85.43 9.18
CA LYS A 9 -4.50 -84.25 9.74
C LYS A 9 -4.77 -83.06 8.82
N GLY A 10 -5.72 -82.22 9.21
CA GLY A 10 -5.89 -80.91 8.61
C GLY A 10 -4.61 -80.13 8.73
N LYS A 11 -3.98 -79.77 7.59
CA LYS A 11 -2.82 -78.87 7.56
C LYS A 11 -3.21 -77.59 8.25
N PRO A 12 -2.42 -77.06 9.16
CA PRO A 12 -2.70 -75.78 9.80
C PRO A 12 -2.84 -74.72 8.67
N LYS A 13 -3.99 -74.08 8.60
CA LYS A 13 -4.20 -72.95 7.70
C LYS A 13 -3.11 -71.93 8.08
N GLY A 14 -2.10 -71.81 7.20
CA GLY A 14 -0.91 -71.07 7.48
C GLY A 14 -1.23 -69.64 7.90
N LEU A 15 -0.48 -69.09 8.84
CA LEU A 15 -0.55 -67.69 9.30
C LEU A 15 -0.27 -66.68 8.14
N MET A 16 0.26 -67.19 7.02
CA MET A 16 0.64 -66.44 5.82
C MET A 16 -0.44 -65.50 5.29
N PRO A 17 -1.71 -65.90 5.07
CA PRO A 17 -2.76 -65.01 4.57
C PRO A 17 -3.11 -63.90 5.58
N ILE A 18 -2.99 -64.16 6.87
CA ILE A 18 -3.25 -63.17 7.92
C ILE A 18 -2.09 -62.13 7.93
N VAL A 19 -0.87 -62.56 7.78
CA VAL A 19 0.28 -61.66 7.69
C VAL A 19 0.21 -60.79 6.44
N ILE A 20 -0.16 -61.37 5.29
CA ILE A 20 -0.30 -60.65 4.01
C ILE A 20 -1.40 -59.58 4.15
N SER A 21 -2.56 -59.91 4.72
CA SER A 21 -3.67 -58.95 4.91
C SER A 21 -3.28 -57.80 5.86
N LEU A 22 -2.48 -58.08 6.88
CA LEU A 22 -1.99 -57.08 7.84
C LEU A 22 -0.99 -56.13 7.17
N VAL A 23 -0.08 -56.67 6.32
CA VAL A 23 0.84 -55.84 5.53
C VAL A 23 0.11 -54.93 4.57
N ILE A 24 -0.90 -55.47 3.84
CA ILE A 24 -1.71 -54.67 2.92
C ILE A 24 -2.47 -53.56 3.68
N ALA A 25 -3.05 -53.87 4.84
CA ALA A 25 -3.73 -52.89 5.67
C ALA A 25 -2.76 -51.76 6.12
N LEU A 26 -1.55 -52.09 6.54
CA LEU A 26 -0.52 -51.14 6.88
C LEU A 26 -0.14 -50.23 5.68
N ILE A 27 0.05 -50.83 4.49
CA ILE A 27 0.36 -50.06 3.28
C ILE A 27 -0.77 -49.06 2.96
N LEU A 28 -2.04 -49.50 3.03
CA LEU A 28 -3.17 -48.62 2.79
C LEU A 28 -3.27 -47.47 3.80
N VAL A 29 -2.95 -47.73 5.07
CA VAL A 29 -2.86 -46.68 6.10
C VAL A 29 -1.74 -45.69 5.77
N PHE A 30 -0.55 -46.17 5.41
CA PHE A 30 0.56 -45.29 5.02
C PHE A 30 0.25 -44.48 3.77
N VAL A 31 -0.37 -45.08 2.76
CA VAL A 31 -0.82 -44.37 1.56
C VAL A 31 -1.88 -43.34 1.90
N GLY A 32 -2.84 -43.66 2.76
CA GLY A 32 -3.85 -42.71 3.23
C GLY A 32 -3.24 -41.51 3.99
N ILE A 33 -2.29 -41.77 4.89
CA ILE A 33 -1.56 -40.71 5.61
C ILE A 33 -0.75 -39.85 4.64
N TYR A 34 -0.09 -40.46 3.65
CA TYR A 34 0.67 -39.73 2.64
C TYR A 34 -0.21 -38.80 1.81
N TYR A 35 -1.35 -39.29 1.31
CA TYR A 35 -2.29 -38.48 0.56
C TYR A 35 -2.90 -37.37 1.41
N PHE A 36 -3.26 -37.67 2.66
CA PHE A 36 -3.82 -36.66 3.57
C PHE A 36 -2.83 -35.52 3.82
N ARG A 37 -1.56 -35.86 4.13
CA ARG A 37 -0.50 -34.85 4.33
C ARG A 37 -0.19 -34.07 3.06
N HIS A 38 -0.26 -34.72 1.90
CA HIS A 38 -0.01 -34.04 0.63
C HIS A 38 -1.11 -33.01 0.30
N ILE A 39 -2.36 -33.35 0.53
CA ILE A 39 -3.49 -32.44 0.34
C ILE A 39 -3.41 -31.28 1.36
N GLU A 40 -3.09 -31.56 2.60
CA GLU A 40 -2.93 -30.53 3.64
C GLU A 40 -1.80 -29.55 3.29
N SER A 41 -0.68 -30.04 2.76
CA SER A 41 0.45 -29.21 2.31
C SER A 41 0.08 -28.30 1.12
N ILE A 42 -0.71 -28.81 0.16
CA ILE A 42 -1.17 -27.99 -0.98
C ILE A 42 -2.10 -26.87 -0.48
N ASN A 43 -3.06 -27.21 0.36
CA ASN A 43 -3.99 -26.26 0.94
C ASN A 43 -3.27 -25.20 1.80
N GLU A 44 -2.27 -25.61 2.57
CA GLU A 44 -1.45 -24.70 3.38
C GLU A 44 -0.69 -23.70 2.51
N THR A 45 -0.06 -24.16 1.44
CA THR A 45 0.71 -23.29 0.54
C THR A 45 -0.19 -22.25 -0.14
N GLU A 46 -1.38 -22.66 -0.59
CA GLU A 46 -2.36 -21.73 -1.19
C GLU A 46 -2.84 -20.70 -0.18
N GLU A 47 -3.15 -21.11 1.04
CA GLU A 47 -3.59 -20.20 2.11
C GLU A 47 -2.45 -19.29 2.60
N TYR A 48 -1.18 -19.76 2.57
CA TYR A 48 -0.01 -18.93 2.82
C TYR A 48 0.13 -17.82 1.78
N GLU A 49 0.04 -18.16 0.48
CA GLU A 49 0.09 -17.17 -0.60
C GLU A 49 -1.05 -16.14 -0.49
N ASN A 50 -2.25 -16.62 -0.17
CA ASN A 50 -3.40 -15.76 0.06
C ASN A 50 -3.20 -14.83 1.26
N ALA A 51 -2.68 -15.34 2.38
CA ALA A 51 -2.35 -14.55 3.55
C ALA A 51 -1.29 -13.48 3.25
N MET A 52 -0.23 -13.84 2.53
CA MET A 52 0.86 -12.91 2.17
C MET A 52 0.44 -11.80 1.20
N GLN A 53 -0.63 -12.01 0.42
CA GLN A 53 -1.21 -11.00 -0.46
C GLN A 53 -2.31 -10.18 0.21
N SER A 54 -2.77 -10.60 1.38
CA SER A 54 -3.87 -9.96 2.08
C SER A 54 -3.42 -8.77 2.91
N ASN A 55 -4.17 -7.69 2.82
CA ASN A 55 -4.06 -6.53 3.71
C ASN A 55 -5.08 -6.58 4.87
N ASP A 56 -5.60 -7.76 5.19
CA ASP A 56 -6.55 -7.98 6.29
C ASP A 56 -5.90 -8.76 7.43
N GLN A 57 -5.81 -8.13 8.60
CA GLN A 57 -5.27 -8.73 9.82
C GLN A 57 -5.98 -10.05 10.17
N ALA A 58 -7.29 -10.17 9.91
CA ALA A 58 -8.05 -11.37 10.24
C ALA A 58 -7.63 -12.55 9.36
N VAL A 59 -7.26 -12.33 8.10
CA VAL A 59 -6.75 -13.37 7.19
C VAL A 59 -5.40 -13.89 7.68
N LEU A 60 -4.50 -12.99 8.06
CA LEU A 60 -3.18 -13.34 8.60
C LEU A 60 -3.30 -14.14 9.90
N GLN A 61 -4.16 -13.69 10.82
CA GLN A 61 -4.39 -14.39 12.08
C GLN A 61 -5.03 -15.76 11.85
N ASN A 62 -6.02 -15.86 10.95
CA ASN A 62 -6.69 -17.12 10.62
C ASN A 62 -5.70 -18.15 10.07
N TYR A 63 -4.78 -17.74 9.18
CA TYR A 63 -3.72 -18.63 8.71
C TYR A 63 -2.90 -19.19 9.88
N LEU A 64 -2.43 -18.35 10.80
CA LEU A 64 -1.62 -18.76 11.94
C LEU A 64 -2.35 -19.72 12.90
N ASP A 65 -3.65 -19.51 13.09
CA ASP A 65 -4.50 -20.32 13.95
C ASP A 65 -4.87 -21.67 13.31
N ARG A 66 -5.09 -21.68 12.00
CA ARG A 66 -5.50 -22.88 11.27
C ARG A 66 -4.32 -23.80 10.96
N PHE A 67 -3.16 -23.24 10.68
CA PHE A 67 -1.97 -23.98 10.25
C PHE A 67 -0.86 -23.93 11.30
N GLU A 68 -1.15 -24.42 12.51
CA GLU A 68 -0.18 -24.45 13.62
C GLU A 68 1.09 -25.24 13.29
N ASN A 69 0.98 -26.27 12.42
CA ASN A 69 2.08 -27.15 12.00
C ASN A 69 2.66 -26.77 10.62
N ALA A 70 2.33 -25.60 10.07
CA ALA A 70 2.92 -25.11 8.84
C ALA A 70 4.45 -24.99 8.92
N PRO A 71 5.16 -24.95 7.77
CA PRO A 71 6.58 -24.67 7.75
C PRO A 71 6.92 -23.42 8.56
N GLN A 72 7.96 -23.50 9.42
CA GLN A 72 8.31 -22.37 10.29
C GLN A 72 8.57 -21.09 9.49
N ALA A 73 9.19 -21.19 8.30
CA ALA A 73 9.45 -20.05 7.43
C ALA A 73 8.16 -19.34 6.99
N HIS A 74 7.07 -20.08 6.70
CA HIS A 74 5.77 -19.50 6.35
C HIS A 74 5.15 -18.80 7.55
N ARG A 75 5.16 -19.45 8.70
CA ARG A 75 4.64 -18.86 9.95
C ARG A 75 5.39 -17.58 10.33
N ASP A 76 6.72 -17.59 10.25
CA ASP A 76 7.55 -16.43 10.56
C ASP A 76 7.26 -15.27 9.59
N SER A 77 7.07 -15.56 8.30
CA SER A 77 6.72 -14.55 7.29
C SER A 77 5.36 -13.92 7.57
N VAL A 78 4.34 -14.74 7.88
CA VAL A 78 2.98 -14.24 8.20
C VAL A 78 2.97 -13.47 9.51
N LEU A 79 3.73 -13.91 10.52
CA LEU A 79 3.90 -13.17 11.78
C LEU A 79 4.55 -11.81 11.55
N ALA A 80 5.61 -11.75 10.76
CA ALA A 80 6.29 -10.50 10.43
C ALA A 80 5.36 -9.53 9.68
N HIS A 81 4.55 -10.04 8.73
CA HIS A 81 3.55 -9.25 8.02
C HIS A 81 2.48 -8.71 8.97
N LEU A 82 1.98 -9.55 9.87
CA LEU A 82 1.00 -9.17 10.90
C LEU A 82 1.53 -8.09 11.86
N GLU A 83 2.82 -8.16 12.22
CA GLU A 83 3.50 -7.17 13.05
C GLU A 83 3.61 -5.81 12.34
N ILE A 84 3.99 -5.81 11.05
CA ILE A 84 4.03 -4.60 10.22
C ILE A 84 2.63 -3.98 10.12
N PHE A 85 1.62 -4.82 9.90
CA PHE A 85 0.24 -4.37 9.81
C PHE A 85 -0.22 -3.69 11.12
N LYS A 86 0.00 -4.33 12.26
CA LYS A 86 -0.33 -3.76 13.58
C LYS A 86 0.41 -2.45 13.86
N ALA A 87 1.69 -2.38 13.47
CA ALA A 87 2.48 -1.15 13.60
C ALA A 87 1.93 -0.03 12.72
N ALA A 88 1.52 -0.33 11.48
CA ALA A 88 0.90 0.64 10.59
C ALA A 88 -0.42 1.18 11.16
N GLU A 89 -1.28 0.31 11.71
CA GLU A 89 -2.53 0.71 12.36
C GLU A 89 -2.30 1.62 13.57
N GLN A 90 -1.35 1.28 14.40
CA GLN A 90 -0.99 2.10 15.56
C GLN A 90 -0.46 3.46 15.13
N GLU A 91 0.43 3.49 14.13
CA GLU A 91 0.99 4.74 13.61
C GLU A 91 -0.08 5.58 12.91
N TRP A 92 -0.99 4.97 12.16
CA TRP A 92 -2.13 5.67 11.57
C TRP A 92 -2.96 6.41 12.61
N ASN A 93 -3.29 5.75 13.71
CA ASN A 93 -4.02 6.39 14.81
C ASN A 93 -3.25 7.61 15.40
N ASN A 94 -1.91 7.51 15.54
CA ASN A 94 -1.09 8.60 16.01
C ASN A 94 -1.09 9.77 15.03
N VAL A 95 -0.93 9.50 13.74
CA VAL A 95 -0.91 10.50 12.67
C VAL A 95 -2.26 11.22 12.57
N MET A 96 -3.37 10.50 12.70
CA MET A 96 -4.72 11.08 12.71
C MET A 96 -4.96 12.00 13.92
N VAL A 97 -4.30 11.76 15.03
CA VAL A 97 -4.35 12.64 16.21
C VAL A 97 -3.47 13.87 16.00
N SER A 98 -2.26 13.72 15.48
CA SER A 98 -1.31 14.80 15.26
C SER A 98 -1.77 15.79 14.19
N LYS A 99 -2.45 15.31 13.14
CA LYS A 99 -2.89 16.05 11.95
C LYS A 99 -1.76 16.81 11.25
N SER A 100 -0.53 16.39 11.48
CA SER A 100 0.65 17.00 10.89
C SER A 100 0.89 16.47 9.47
N LYS A 101 1.01 17.37 8.48
CA LYS A 101 1.39 16.99 7.11
C LYS A 101 2.65 16.13 7.08
N THR A 102 3.67 16.48 7.86
CA THR A 102 4.93 15.75 7.93
C THR A 102 4.71 14.32 8.42
N ASP A 103 3.83 14.11 9.39
CA ASP A 103 3.54 12.78 9.92
C ASP A 103 2.80 11.92 8.89
N PHE A 104 1.87 12.49 8.12
CA PHE A 104 1.23 11.79 7.00
C PHE A 104 2.24 11.40 5.92
N ILE A 105 3.16 12.28 5.54
CA ILE A 105 4.22 11.98 4.57
C ILE A 105 5.13 10.87 5.08
N ASN A 106 5.52 10.91 6.36
CA ASN A 106 6.33 9.87 6.99
C ASN A 106 5.59 8.51 7.03
N PHE A 107 4.29 8.53 7.31
CA PHE A 107 3.44 7.34 7.27
C PHE A 107 3.41 6.72 5.88
N ILE A 108 3.16 7.53 4.83
CA ILE A 108 3.15 7.08 3.43
C ILE A 108 4.48 6.43 3.04
N ALA A 109 5.60 7.03 3.46
CA ALA A 109 6.94 6.52 3.15
C ALA A 109 7.27 5.22 3.91
N ARG A 110 6.80 5.07 5.16
CA ARG A 110 7.12 3.93 6.01
C ARG A 110 6.22 2.71 5.76
N TYR A 111 4.96 2.93 5.40
CA TYR A 111 3.95 1.88 5.24
C TYR A 111 3.26 1.93 3.87
N PRO A 112 4.02 1.81 2.75
CA PRO A 112 3.49 1.99 1.40
C PRO A 112 2.39 1.00 1.01
N GLU A 113 2.33 -0.16 1.70
CA GLU A 113 1.32 -1.20 1.46
C GLU A 113 0.11 -1.10 2.41
N SER A 114 0.07 -0.08 3.28
CA SER A 114 -1.07 0.12 4.18
C SER A 114 -2.32 0.51 3.39
N PHE A 115 -3.47 0.00 3.79
CA PHE A 115 -4.75 0.38 3.19
C PHE A 115 -5.12 1.86 3.44
N HIS A 116 -4.48 2.53 4.41
CA HIS A 116 -4.65 3.96 4.67
C HIS A 116 -3.89 4.88 3.70
N ILE A 117 -3.09 4.33 2.78
CA ILE A 117 -2.25 5.13 1.87
C ILE A 117 -3.08 6.12 1.04
N THR A 118 -4.19 5.67 0.49
CA THR A 118 -5.06 6.53 -0.31
C THR A 118 -5.63 7.67 0.52
N GLU A 119 -6.10 7.38 1.73
CA GLU A 119 -6.63 8.39 2.66
C GLU A 119 -5.54 9.36 3.09
N ALA A 120 -4.34 8.87 3.44
CA ALA A 120 -3.20 9.72 3.79
C ALA A 120 -2.83 10.69 2.67
N LYS A 121 -2.81 10.24 1.42
CA LYS A 121 -2.54 11.08 0.24
C LYS A 121 -3.62 12.16 0.05
N ILE A 122 -4.89 11.80 0.22
CA ILE A 122 -6.00 12.76 0.13
C ILE A 122 -5.88 13.83 1.22
N ILE A 123 -5.49 13.45 2.43
CA ILE A 123 -5.30 14.41 3.53
C ILE A 123 -4.12 15.34 3.22
N VAL A 124 -2.99 14.84 2.73
CA VAL A 124 -1.84 15.66 2.34
C VAL A 124 -2.21 16.64 1.24
N ASP A 125 -2.92 16.20 0.20
CA ASP A 125 -3.44 17.03 -0.88
C ASP A 125 -4.32 18.17 -0.33
N SER A 126 -5.25 17.85 0.58
CA SER A 126 -6.13 18.83 1.20
C SER A 126 -5.39 19.84 2.09
N LEU A 127 -4.34 19.41 2.80
CA LEU A 127 -3.51 20.29 3.62
C LEU A 127 -2.69 21.25 2.75
N ASP A 128 -2.16 20.77 1.63
CA ASP A 128 -1.40 21.61 0.69
C ASP A 128 -2.31 22.58 -0.05
N TRP A 129 -3.50 22.15 -0.42
CA TRP A 129 -4.52 23.04 -0.95
C TRP A 129 -4.87 24.16 0.04
N ALA A 130 -5.14 23.82 1.31
CA ALA A 130 -5.44 24.80 2.34
C ALA A 130 -4.26 25.79 2.56
N ALA A 131 -3.02 25.30 2.49
CA ALA A 131 -1.83 26.15 2.59
C ALA A 131 -1.73 27.11 1.38
N ALA A 132 -1.98 26.63 0.15
CA ALA A 132 -1.98 27.45 -1.04
C ALA A 132 -3.09 28.53 -0.99
N GLN A 133 -4.30 28.16 -0.54
CA GLN A 133 -5.39 29.12 -0.33
C GLN A 133 -5.06 30.19 0.73
N ASN A 134 -4.43 29.79 1.83
CA ASN A 134 -4.02 30.72 2.88
C ASN A 134 -2.94 31.71 2.41
N ALA A 135 -2.00 31.24 1.61
CA ALA A 135 -0.96 32.09 1.02
C ALA A 135 -1.55 33.00 -0.07
N ASN A 136 -2.47 32.49 -0.85
CA ASN A 136 -3.20 33.16 -1.95
C ASN A 136 -2.26 33.94 -2.90
N THR A 137 -1.18 33.27 -3.34
CA THR A 137 -0.19 33.81 -4.30
C THR A 137 -0.07 32.90 -5.51
N PRO A 138 0.28 33.42 -6.70
CA PRO A 138 0.54 32.59 -7.90
C PRO A 138 1.56 31.48 -7.63
N GLU A 139 2.61 31.79 -6.88
CA GLU A 139 3.70 30.85 -6.56
C GLU A 139 3.19 29.68 -5.71
N ALA A 140 2.30 29.94 -4.75
CA ALA A 140 1.73 28.92 -3.88
C ALA A 140 0.81 27.97 -4.67
N TYR A 141 -0.05 28.49 -5.54
CA TYR A 141 -0.89 27.67 -6.41
C TYR A 141 -0.05 26.88 -7.43
N GLN A 142 0.99 27.49 -8.00
CA GLN A 142 1.91 26.81 -8.90
C GLN A 142 2.67 25.67 -8.17
N GLN A 143 3.05 25.87 -6.90
CA GLN A 143 3.67 24.80 -6.10
C GLN A 143 2.70 23.66 -5.87
N TYR A 144 1.45 23.94 -5.49
CA TYR A 144 0.41 22.95 -5.34
C TYR A 144 0.24 22.12 -6.64
N LEU A 145 0.16 22.77 -7.79
CA LEU A 145 0.02 22.10 -9.10
C LEU A 145 1.22 21.21 -9.46
N ARG A 146 2.42 21.56 -9.00
CA ARG A 146 3.61 20.69 -9.20
C ARG A 146 3.58 19.46 -8.29
N ASP A 147 3.19 19.63 -7.03
CA ASP A 147 3.22 18.58 -6.02
C ASP A 147 2.04 17.61 -6.15
N HIS A 148 0.92 18.09 -6.69
CA HIS A 148 -0.36 17.39 -6.80
C HIS A 148 -0.94 17.46 -8.22
N ALA A 149 -0.18 16.95 -9.22
CA ALA A 149 -0.60 17.00 -10.62
C ALA A 149 -1.95 16.30 -10.89
N ASP A 150 -2.28 15.29 -10.09
CA ASP A 150 -3.53 14.53 -10.12
C ASP A 150 -4.38 14.77 -8.84
N GLY A 151 -4.15 15.89 -8.16
CA GLY A 151 -4.84 16.25 -6.91
C GLY A 151 -6.29 16.64 -7.12
N ASN A 152 -7.04 16.64 -6.02
CA ASN A 152 -8.48 16.92 -6.05
C ASN A 152 -8.82 18.39 -6.40
N TYR A 153 -7.87 19.31 -6.25
CA TYR A 153 -8.09 20.76 -6.38
C TYR A 153 -7.29 21.36 -7.55
N VAL A 154 -6.88 20.55 -8.54
CA VAL A 154 -6.04 20.99 -9.66
C VAL A 154 -6.75 22.05 -10.51
N ASP A 155 -8.04 21.89 -10.78
CA ASP A 155 -8.79 22.83 -11.63
C ASP A 155 -8.95 24.18 -10.94
N GLU A 156 -9.31 24.18 -9.64
CA GLU A 156 -9.42 25.39 -8.84
C GLU A 156 -8.06 26.09 -8.66
N ALA A 157 -7.00 25.31 -8.50
CA ALA A 157 -5.64 25.86 -8.38
C ALA A 157 -5.19 26.55 -9.66
N LYS A 158 -5.51 25.99 -10.84
CA LYS A 158 -5.24 26.62 -12.15
C LYS A 158 -6.00 27.93 -12.30
N GLU A 159 -7.31 27.93 -12.00
CA GLU A 159 -8.12 29.14 -12.08
C GLU A 159 -7.58 30.27 -11.20
N LYS A 160 -7.20 29.93 -9.94
CA LYS A 160 -6.62 30.90 -9.01
C LYS A 160 -5.26 31.41 -9.48
N PHE A 161 -4.39 30.51 -9.96
CA PHE A 161 -3.10 30.87 -10.51
C PHE A 161 -3.24 31.83 -11.69
N ASP A 162 -4.06 31.49 -12.68
CA ASP A 162 -4.26 32.30 -13.89
C ASP A 162 -4.80 33.69 -13.56
N THR A 163 -5.76 33.78 -12.61
CA THR A 163 -6.35 35.05 -12.19
C THR A 163 -5.29 35.95 -11.54
N LEU A 164 -4.56 35.44 -10.55
CA LEU A 164 -3.58 36.21 -9.79
C LEU A 164 -2.36 36.58 -10.64
N ASP A 165 -1.94 35.71 -11.55
CA ASP A 165 -0.80 35.97 -12.45
C ASP A 165 -1.18 37.06 -13.47
N ALA A 166 -2.40 37.06 -14.01
CA ALA A 166 -2.89 38.11 -14.87
C ALA A 166 -2.99 39.47 -14.13
N GLU A 167 -3.45 39.50 -12.90
CA GLU A 167 -3.50 40.71 -12.06
C GLU A 167 -2.11 41.25 -11.79
N ARG A 168 -1.13 40.40 -11.50
CA ARG A 168 0.28 40.77 -11.29
C ARG A 168 0.89 41.40 -12.54
N VAL A 169 0.74 40.77 -13.69
CA VAL A 169 1.25 41.28 -14.98
C VAL A 169 0.65 42.65 -15.27
N SER A 170 -0.67 42.84 -15.05
CA SER A 170 -1.34 44.13 -15.24
C SER A 170 -0.81 45.21 -14.26
N ALA A 171 -0.52 44.87 -13.02
CA ALA A 171 0.06 45.79 -12.05
C ALA A 171 1.48 46.23 -12.42
N ASP A 172 2.33 45.29 -12.85
CA ASP A 172 3.68 45.54 -13.33
C ASP A 172 3.70 46.46 -14.56
N ASP A 173 2.82 46.21 -15.51
CA ASP A 173 2.69 47.06 -16.70
C ASP A 173 2.20 48.47 -16.37
N ASN A 174 1.30 48.63 -15.43
CA ASN A 174 0.86 49.93 -14.95
C ASN A 174 1.97 50.69 -14.25
N GLU A 175 2.78 50.03 -13.43
CA GLU A 175 3.95 50.66 -12.75
C GLU A 175 5.00 51.08 -13.78
N ARG A 176 5.29 50.24 -14.76
CA ARG A 176 6.20 50.55 -15.87
C ARG A 176 5.72 51.75 -16.69
N LEU A 177 4.44 51.79 -17.02
CA LEU A 177 3.81 52.92 -17.70
C LEU A 177 3.92 54.19 -16.87
N HIS A 178 3.64 54.10 -15.55
CA HIS A 178 3.74 55.23 -14.66
C HIS A 178 5.19 55.77 -14.61
N MET A 179 6.18 54.91 -14.46
CA MET A 179 7.58 55.31 -14.47
C MET A 179 7.98 55.96 -15.82
N LEU A 180 7.51 55.38 -16.94
CA LEU A 180 7.73 55.95 -18.27
C LEU A 180 7.15 57.39 -18.38
N PHE A 181 5.90 57.57 -17.97
CA PHE A 181 5.27 58.89 -17.97
C PHE A 181 5.99 59.90 -17.07
N VAL A 182 6.37 59.51 -15.85
CA VAL A 182 7.11 60.36 -14.92
C VAL A 182 8.48 60.77 -15.52
N SER A 183 9.20 59.81 -16.14
CA SER A 183 10.49 60.10 -16.77
C SER A 183 10.34 61.04 -17.96
N TYR A 184 9.34 60.82 -18.81
CA TYR A 184 9.00 61.64 -19.94
C TYR A 184 8.68 63.11 -19.53
N PHE A 185 7.77 63.30 -18.58
CA PHE A 185 7.42 64.65 -18.12
C PHE A 185 8.52 65.37 -17.39
N ASN A 186 9.38 64.64 -16.67
CA ASN A 186 10.59 65.24 -16.08
C ASN A 186 11.60 65.67 -17.14
N ALA A 187 11.84 64.88 -18.15
CA ALA A 187 12.71 65.23 -19.29
C ALA A 187 12.16 66.44 -20.05
N LEU A 188 10.86 66.51 -20.29
CA LEU A 188 10.19 67.65 -20.90
C LEU A 188 10.35 68.90 -20.09
N GLY A 189 10.11 68.85 -18.74
CA GLY A 189 10.22 70.00 -17.83
C GLY A 189 11.64 70.51 -17.72
N GLN A 190 12.66 69.70 -17.97
CA GLN A 190 14.09 70.06 -17.93
C GLN A 190 14.62 70.52 -19.30
N GLY A 191 13.81 70.45 -20.37
CA GLY A 191 14.24 70.75 -21.75
C GLY A 191 15.32 69.79 -22.27
N ASN A 192 15.37 68.55 -21.76
CA ASN A 192 16.36 67.54 -22.09
C ASN A 192 15.92 66.69 -23.29
N GLU A 193 16.22 67.16 -24.49
CA GLU A 193 15.84 66.47 -25.76
C GLU A 193 16.43 65.05 -25.84
N SER A 194 17.64 64.82 -25.31
CA SER A 194 18.28 63.51 -25.35
C SER A 194 17.55 62.49 -24.44
N ALA A 195 17.01 62.92 -23.32
CA ALA A 195 16.24 62.06 -22.45
C ALA A 195 14.83 61.78 -23.00
N LEU A 196 14.23 62.68 -23.75
CA LEU A 196 12.97 62.50 -24.44
C LEU A 196 13.00 61.44 -25.56
N LEU A 197 14.16 61.29 -26.21
CA LEU A 197 14.38 60.30 -27.26
C LEU A 197 14.72 58.92 -26.70
N ALA A 198 15.03 58.82 -25.40
CA ALA A 198 15.41 57.56 -24.72
C ALA A 198 14.25 56.91 -23.91
N THR A 199 13.12 57.59 -23.78
CA THR A 199 11.90 57.08 -23.13
C THR A 199 10.96 56.48 -24.18
#